data_8e62f57c380169090bced104f65e85ed
#
_entry.id   8e62f57c380169090bced104f65e85ed
#
_cell.length_a   1.000
_cell.length_b   1.000
_cell.length_c   1.000
_cell.angle_alpha   90.00
_cell.angle_beta   90.00
_cell.angle_gamma   90.00
#
_symmetry.space_group_name_H-M   'P 1'
#
loop_
_entity.id
_entity.type
_entity.pdbx_description
1 polymer ?
#
loop_
_entity_poly.entity_id
_entity_poly.type
_entity_poly.pdbx_seq_one_letter_code
_entity_poly.pdbx_strand_id
1 'polypeptide(L)'
;DNTTGTAEIIIKASCAGDKIDEIRLYHNGKAVSSAARNLVVDNNNSNTVNNAEKKFEINLLPGENIFRATALNTQRTESNPDVISVVYQQSNTNNQPANNTIYEAPIATVDRNATLHLLVVGINAYDNASMKLNYALADASSFKDEVEKNAKQMVGNIKTYFITDKQADKTTIATAFQNIQRNAKSQDVFVFYYAGHGVVSNKEFYLVPRDVSDLKNVQDELNSKGISATQLQQYAIDIAAQKQAFILDACQSAGAFANMLNAEAGQQRSLALLARSTGTHWIAASGSQQFANEFDALGHGAFTFVLLEALKGGALLNNMVTVNGLKNYLQKAVPELMKKYRGTTQYPSSYGFGNDFPVEVKE
;
A
#
# COMPACT_ATOMS: atom_id res chain seq x y z
N ASP A 1 -4.64 -19.58 -22.58
CA ASP A 1 -3.75 -20.71 -22.85
C ASP A 1 -2.96 -21.03 -21.59
N ASN A 2 -3.26 -22.19 -20.97
CA ASN A 2 -2.67 -22.60 -19.68
C ASN A 2 -1.17 -22.93 -19.78
N THR A 3 -0.57 -22.83 -20.95
CA THR A 3 0.83 -23.21 -21.21
C THR A 3 1.77 -22.00 -21.23
N THR A 4 1.29 -20.81 -21.55
CA THR A 4 2.12 -19.60 -21.66
C THR A 4 2.27 -18.83 -20.34
N GLY A 5 1.46 -19.16 -19.32
CA GLY A 5 1.44 -18.40 -18.06
C GLY A 5 0.83 -17.01 -18.20
N THR A 6 0.11 -16.74 -19.29
CA THR A 6 -0.62 -15.49 -19.53
C THR A 6 -2.10 -15.76 -19.79
N ALA A 7 -2.96 -14.83 -19.40
CA ALA A 7 -4.40 -14.86 -19.69
C ALA A 7 -4.87 -13.52 -20.24
N GLU A 8 -5.72 -13.55 -21.27
CA GLU A 8 -6.50 -12.40 -21.69
C GLU A 8 -7.85 -12.42 -20.94
N ILE A 9 -8.12 -11.38 -20.18
CA ILE A 9 -9.39 -11.20 -19.46
C ILE A 9 -10.17 -10.09 -20.15
N ILE A 10 -11.37 -10.43 -20.66
CA ILE A 10 -12.25 -9.49 -21.34
C ILE A 10 -13.44 -9.21 -20.41
N ILE A 11 -13.62 -7.95 -20.04
CA ILE A 11 -14.73 -7.50 -19.18
C ILE A 11 -15.70 -6.70 -20.05
N LYS A 12 -16.98 -7.11 -19.99
CA LYS A 12 -18.09 -6.41 -20.62
C LYS A 12 -18.99 -5.84 -19.55
N ALA A 13 -19.30 -4.57 -19.61
CA ALA A 13 -20.17 -3.89 -18.66
C ALA A 13 -21.28 -3.16 -19.40
N SER A 14 -22.47 -3.13 -18.78
CA SER A 14 -23.62 -2.38 -19.29
C SER A 14 -24.29 -1.58 -18.16
N CYS A 15 -24.79 -0.40 -18.45
CA CYS A 15 -25.52 0.43 -17.49
C CYS A 15 -26.77 1.01 -18.13
N ALA A 16 -27.93 0.76 -17.53
CA ALA A 16 -29.19 1.36 -17.96
C ALA A 16 -29.28 2.80 -17.42
N GLY A 17 -29.37 3.78 -18.30
CA GLY A 17 -29.63 5.18 -17.94
C GLY A 17 -28.40 6.03 -17.59
N ASP A 18 -27.19 5.48 -17.59
CA ASP A 18 -25.95 6.24 -17.38
C ASP A 18 -24.79 5.62 -18.17
N LYS A 19 -23.65 6.30 -18.23
CA LYS A 19 -22.44 5.85 -18.94
C LYS A 19 -21.52 5.08 -17.99
N ILE A 20 -20.86 4.07 -18.53
CA ILE A 20 -19.75 3.43 -17.83
C ILE A 20 -18.55 4.40 -17.87
N ASP A 21 -18.05 4.74 -16.68
CA ASP A 21 -16.92 5.65 -16.49
C ASP A 21 -15.60 4.87 -16.29
N GLU A 22 -15.68 3.74 -15.59
CA GLU A 22 -14.50 2.96 -15.23
C GLU A 22 -14.82 1.45 -15.16
N ILE A 23 -13.91 0.60 -15.67
CA ILE A 23 -13.90 -0.83 -15.44
C ILE A 23 -12.65 -1.19 -14.66
N ARG A 24 -12.81 -1.87 -13.53
CA ARG A 24 -11.76 -2.34 -12.64
C ARG A 24 -11.64 -3.85 -12.68
N LEU A 25 -10.40 -4.31 -12.74
CA LEU A 25 -10.05 -5.71 -12.58
C LEU A 25 -9.13 -5.86 -11.37
N TYR A 26 -9.40 -6.85 -10.54
CA TYR A 26 -8.55 -7.27 -9.45
C TYR A 26 -8.08 -8.70 -9.71
N HIS A 27 -6.78 -8.95 -9.56
CA HIS A 27 -6.17 -10.26 -9.64
C HIS A 27 -5.65 -10.65 -8.26
N ASN A 28 -6.15 -11.73 -7.68
CA ASN A 28 -5.87 -12.14 -6.31
C ASN A 28 -6.06 -11.02 -5.27
N GLY A 29 -7.10 -10.21 -5.47
CA GLY A 29 -7.43 -9.08 -4.61
C GLY A 29 -6.74 -7.76 -4.97
N LYS A 30 -5.61 -7.76 -5.68
CA LYS A 30 -4.90 -6.55 -6.08
C LYS A 30 -5.44 -5.99 -7.40
N ALA A 31 -5.64 -4.67 -7.47
CA ALA A 31 -6.03 -3.99 -8.70
C ALA A 31 -4.96 -4.12 -9.80
N VAL A 32 -5.41 -4.44 -10.98
CA VAL A 32 -4.57 -4.55 -12.18
C VAL A 32 -4.45 -3.18 -12.82
N SER A 33 -3.21 -2.81 -13.20
CA SER A 33 -2.95 -1.54 -13.88
C SER A 33 -3.77 -1.40 -15.15
N SER A 34 -4.35 -0.23 -15.33
CA SER A 34 -5.11 0.13 -16.54
C SER A 34 -4.23 0.68 -17.65
N ALA A 35 -2.93 0.33 -17.69
CA ALA A 35 -2.05 0.76 -18.78
C ALA A 35 -2.58 0.43 -20.19
N ALA A 36 -3.53 -0.51 -20.30
CA ALA A 36 -4.38 -0.66 -21.47
C ALA A 36 -5.50 0.40 -21.45
N ARG A 37 -5.20 1.61 -21.90
CA ARG A 37 -6.15 2.71 -22.10
C ARG A 37 -7.04 2.47 -23.34
N ASN A 38 -7.66 1.35 -23.46
CA ASN A 38 -8.65 1.11 -24.53
C ASN A 38 -9.97 0.69 -23.91
N LEU A 39 -10.63 1.67 -23.28
CA LEU A 39 -12.06 1.55 -23.05
C LEU A 39 -12.71 1.72 -24.43
N VAL A 40 -13.13 0.64 -25.06
CA VAL A 40 -13.93 0.71 -26.28
C VAL A 40 -15.37 0.97 -25.84
N VAL A 41 -15.81 2.20 -25.94
CA VAL A 41 -17.21 2.57 -25.73
C VAL A 41 -17.92 2.35 -27.06
N ASP A 42 -18.79 1.39 -27.14
CA ASP A 42 -19.65 1.18 -28.33
C ASP A 42 -20.79 2.20 -28.31
N ASN A 43 -20.64 3.27 -29.12
CA ASN A 43 -21.62 4.34 -29.23
C ASN A 43 -22.76 4.03 -30.22
N ASN A 44 -22.85 2.81 -30.73
CA ASN A 44 -23.73 2.47 -31.84
C ASN A 44 -25.13 1.95 -31.45
N ASN A 45 -25.77 2.47 -30.39
CA ASN A 45 -27.21 2.25 -30.27
C ASN A 45 -27.94 3.33 -29.48
N SER A 46 -28.92 3.94 -30.07
CA SER A 46 -29.74 5.06 -29.63
C SER A 46 -30.78 4.71 -28.52
N ASN A 47 -30.63 3.67 -27.78
CA ASN A 47 -31.47 3.30 -26.64
C ASN A 47 -30.64 3.04 -25.38
N THR A 48 -30.40 4.10 -24.61
CA THR A 48 -30.19 4.13 -23.13
C THR A 48 -29.32 3.05 -22.45
N VAL A 49 -28.67 2.14 -23.14
CA VAL A 49 -27.74 1.15 -22.58
C VAL A 49 -26.34 1.47 -23.11
N ASN A 50 -25.50 2.04 -22.25
CA ASN A 50 -24.09 2.24 -22.59
C ASN A 50 -23.35 0.96 -22.28
N ASN A 51 -22.76 0.35 -23.30
CA ASN A 51 -21.91 -0.82 -23.19
C ASN A 51 -20.43 -0.38 -23.26
N ALA A 52 -19.63 -0.97 -22.40
CA ALA A 52 -18.17 -0.81 -22.42
C ALA A 52 -17.50 -2.19 -22.37
N GLU A 53 -16.42 -2.34 -23.11
CA GLU A 53 -15.56 -3.52 -23.08
C GLU A 53 -14.14 -3.09 -22.77
N LYS A 54 -13.46 -3.86 -21.90
CA LYS A 54 -12.04 -3.66 -21.59
C LYS A 54 -11.32 -4.99 -21.55
N LYS A 55 -10.13 -5.03 -22.17
CA LYS A 55 -9.25 -6.20 -22.23
C LYS A 55 -8.03 -5.98 -21.36
N PHE A 56 -7.62 -7.04 -20.65
CA PHE A 56 -6.44 -7.07 -19.82
C PHE A 56 -5.61 -8.30 -20.17
N GLU A 57 -4.32 -8.11 -20.37
CA GLU A 57 -3.36 -9.20 -20.49
C GLU A 57 -2.64 -9.38 -19.15
N ILE A 58 -2.73 -10.57 -18.56
CA ILE A 58 -2.32 -10.85 -17.18
C ILE A 58 -1.33 -11.98 -17.13
N ASN A 59 -0.22 -11.79 -16.44
CA ASN A 59 0.68 -12.87 -16.07
C ASN A 59 0.08 -13.64 -14.90
N LEU A 60 -0.18 -14.92 -15.10
CA LEU A 60 -0.71 -15.82 -14.09
C LEU A 60 0.37 -16.23 -13.09
N LEU A 61 0.00 -16.39 -11.84
CA LEU A 61 0.82 -17.05 -10.83
C LEU A 61 0.55 -18.56 -10.83
N PRO A 62 1.55 -19.39 -10.48
CA PRO A 62 1.30 -20.82 -10.30
C PRO A 62 0.18 -21.07 -9.28
N GLY A 63 -0.70 -22.00 -9.60
CA GLY A 63 -1.88 -22.31 -8.80
C GLY A 63 -3.14 -21.53 -9.23
N GLU A 64 -4.04 -21.29 -8.28
CA GLU A 64 -5.30 -20.60 -8.53
C GLU A 64 -5.10 -19.08 -8.64
N ASN A 65 -5.70 -18.51 -9.68
CA ASN A 65 -5.72 -17.06 -9.95
C ASN A 65 -7.18 -16.61 -9.94
N ILE A 66 -7.56 -15.80 -8.96
CA ILE A 66 -8.90 -15.27 -8.80
C ILE A 66 -8.98 -13.89 -9.42
N PHE A 67 -9.90 -13.69 -10.34
CA PHE A 67 -10.19 -12.41 -10.97
C PHE A 67 -11.55 -11.90 -10.52
N ARG A 68 -11.59 -10.65 -10.04
CA ARG A 68 -12.81 -9.96 -9.66
C ARG A 68 -12.91 -8.67 -10.48
N ALA A 69 -14.01 -8.51 -11.20
CA ALA A 69 -14.29 -7.33 -12.01
C ALA A 69 -15.44 -6.51 -11.44
N THR A 70 -15.35 -5.18 -11.51
CA THR A 70 -16.41 -4.23 -11.22
C THR A 70 -16.41 -3.11 -12.25
N ALA A 71 -17.57 -2.47 -12.45
CA ALA A 71 -17.72 -1.29 -13.28
C ALA A 71 -18.34 -0.13 -12.47
N LEU A 72 -17.94 1.10 -12.78
CA LEU A 72 -18.51 2.30 -12.19
C LEU A 72 -19.16 3.14 -13.30
N ASN A 73 -20.31 3.73 -12.99
CA ASN A 73 -20.95 4.71 -13.85
C ASN A 73 -20.41 6.13 -13.56
N THR A 74 -20.90 7.15 -14.31
CA THR A 74 -20.47 8.54 -14.13
C THR A 74 -20.84 9.11 -12.76
N GLN A 75 -21.86 8.58 -12.10
CA GLN A 75 -22.25 8.92 -10.73
C GLN A 75 -21.42 8.17 -9.67
N ARG A 76 -20.41 7.41 -10.08
CA ARG A 76 -19.54 6.58 -9.21
C ARG A 76 -20.29 5.45 -8.48
N THR A 77 -21.45 5.04 -8.99
CA THR A 77 -22.13 3.83 -8.51
C THR A 77 -21.42 2.61 -9.06
N GLU A 78 -21.01 1.70 -8.15
CA GLU A 78 -20.29 0.47 -8.48
C GLU A 78 -21.25 -0.67 -8.74
N SER A 79 -20.99 -1.48 -9.77
CA SER A 79 -21.74 -2.71 -10.06
C SER A 79 -21.52 -3.78 -9.00
N ASN A 80 -22.38 -4.80 -8.97
CA ASN A 80 -22.03 -6.05 -8.33
C ASN A 80 -20.76 -6.62 -8.98
N PRO A 81 -19.86 -7.24 -8.20
CA PRO A 81 -18.66 -7.85 -8.75
C PRO A 81 -19.00 -9.13 -9.53
N ASP A 82 -18.29 -9.35 -10.62
CA ASP A 82 -18.21 -10.65 -11.28
C ASP A 82 -16.86 -11.30 -10.94
N VAL A 83 -16.85 -12.62 -10.68
CA VAL A 83 -15.66 -13.34 -10.19
C VAL A 83 -15.46 -14.62 -11.01
N ILE A 84 -14.25 -14.79 -11.51
CA ILE A 84 -13.80 -16.02 -12.17
C ILE A 84 -12.48 -16.51 -11.56
N SER A 85 -12.20 -17.80 -11.63
CA SER A 85 -10.90 -18.36 -11.29
C SER A 85 -10.27 -19.11 -12.46
N VAL A 86 -8.95 -19.05 -12.55
CA VAL A 86 -8.12 -19.73 -13.54
C VAL A 86 -6.97 -20.43 -12.82
N VAL A 87 -6.84 -21.74 -13.00
CA VAL A 87 -5.71 -22.49 -12.46
C VAL A 87 -4.59 -22.55 -13.49
N TYR A 88 -3.41 -22.03 -13.15
CA TYR A 88 -2.21 -22.14 -13.94
C TYR A 88 -1.28 -23.20 -13.35
N GLN A 89 -1.04 -24.25 -14.10
CA GLN A 89 -0.09 -25.31 -13.75
C GLN A 89 1.23 -25.04 -14.48
N GLN A 90 2.22 -24.56 -13.74
CA GLN A 90 3.57 -24.48 -14.26
C GLN A 90 4.09 -25.91 -14.45
N SER A 91 4.57 -26.24 -15.66
CA SER A 91 5.15 -27.56 -15.96
C SER A 91 6.44 -27.76 -15.16
N ASN A 92 6.33 -28.21 -13.91
CA ASN A 92 7.45 -28.65 -13.10
C ASN A 92 7.65 -30.13 -13.29
N THR A 93 8.84 -30.55 -13.72
CA THR A 93 9.28 -31.93 -13.87
C THR A 93 9.50 -32.69 -12.55
N ASN A 94 8.84 -32.28 -11.46
CA ASN A 94 8.88 -33.00 -10.17
C ASN A 94 7.45 -33.30 -9.70
N ASN A 95 7.04 -34.58 -9.93
CA ASN A 95 5.80 -35.17 -9.48
C ASN A 95 5.76 -35.23 -7.95
N GLN A 96 4.86 -34.45 -7.32
CA GLN A 96 4.25 -34.84 -6.04
C GLN A 96 2.73 -34.79 -6.17
N PRO A 97 2.00 -35.80 -5.65
CA PRO A 97 0.56 -35.87 -5.78
C PRO A 97 -0.14 -34.84 -4.88
N ALA A 98 -1.14 -34.15 -5.43
CA ALA A 98 -2.00 -33.23 -4.70
C ALA A 98 -2.87 -33.99 -3.68
N ASN A 99 -2.70 -33.70 -2.41
CA ASN A 99 -3.62 -34.12 -1.36
C ASN A 99 -4.73 -33.07 -1.24
N ASN A 100 -5.99 -33.52 -1.45
CA ASN A 100 -7.21 -32.77 -1.19
C ASN A 100 -7.36 -32.51 0.32
N THR A 101 -7.16 -31.28 0.76
CA THR A 101 -7.57 -30.83 2.09
C THR A 101 -8.30 -29.49 1.98
N ILE A 102 -9.31 -29.34 2.80
CA ILE A 102 -10.30 -28.26 2.96
C ILE A 102 -9.60 -26.89 2.94
N TYR A 103 -10.10 -25.98 2.08
CA TYR A 103 -9.55 -24.65 1.81
C TYR A 103 -9.64 -23.73 3.04
N GLU A 104 -8.56 -23.61 3.78
CA GLU A 104 -8.12 -22.30 4.30
C GLU A 104 -7.30 -21.64 3.20
N ALA A 105 -7.62 -20.38 2.86
CA ALA A 105 -6.85 -19.64 1.86
C ALA A 105 -5.37 -19.69 2.27
N PRO A 106 -4.48 -20.27 1.46
CA PRO A 106 -3.10 -20.46 1.88
C PRO A 106 -2.48 -19.09 2.13
N ILE A 107 -1.95 -18.87 3.33
CA ILE A 107 -1.01 -17.80 3.60
C ILE A 107 0.05 -17.92 2.51
N ALA A 108 0.20 -16.87 1.69
CA ALA A 108 1.06 -16.92 0.53
C ALA A 108 2.47 -17.32 0.97
N THR A 109 2.86 -18.53 0.62
CA THR A 109 4.13 -19.13 1.02
C THR A 109 5.30 -18.33 0.48
N VAL A 110 6.44 -18.47 1.17
CA VAL A 110 7.75 -17.95 0.76
C VAL A 110 8.07 -18.36 -0.68
N ASP A 111 8.32 -17.39 -1.53
CA ASP A 111 8.78 -17.64 -2.89
C ASP A 111 10.24 -17.20 -3.05
N ARG A 112 11.15 -18.17 -3.09
CA ARG A 112 12.59 -17.92 -3.27
C ARG A 112 12.94 -17.30 -4.62
N ASN A 113 12.02 -17.27 -5.59
CA ASN A 113 12.21 -16.59 -6.86
C ASN A 113 11.68 -15.14 -6.83
N ALA A 114 11.00 -14.75 -5.76
CA ALA A 114 10.49 -13.39 -5.59
C ALA A 114 11.59 -12.44 -5.14
N THR A 115 11.40 -11.16 -5.45
CA THR A 115 12.19 -10.03 -4.96
C THR A 115 11.33 -9.22 -3.97
N LEU A 116 11.91 -8.85 -2.83
CA LEU A 116 11.38 -7.77 -2.00
C LEU A 116 11.90 -6.43 -2.54
N HIS A 117 10.99 -5.59 -3.00
CA HIS A 117 11.25 -4.18 -3.26
C HIS A 117 10.89 -3.39 -2.00
N LEU A 118 11.90 -2.86 -1.33
CA LEU A 118 11.74 -2.11 -0.07
C LEU A 118 12.06 -0.63 -0.33
N LEU A 119 11.04 0.23 -0.28
CA LEU A 119 11.21 1.68 -0.36
C LEU A 119 10.99 2.27 1.03
N VAL A 120 12.03 2.88 1.58
CA VAL A 120 12.02 3.47 2.91
C VAL A 120 12.41 4.94 2.82
N VAL A 121 11.53 5.80 3.35
CA VAL A 121 11.73 7.25 3.38
C VAL A 121 11.70 7.73 4.83
N GLY A 122 12.72 8.50 5.25
CA GLY A 122 12.80 9.10 6.58
C GLY A 122 13.24 10.55 6.51
N ILE A 123 12.44 11.49 7.07
CA ILE A 123 12.69 12.92 6.96
C ILE A 123 12.69 13.58 8.34
N ASN A 124 13.86 13.92 8.86
CA ASN A 124 14.03 14.77 10.02
C ASN A 124 14.21 16.24 9.62
N ALA A 125 15.02 16.48 8.58
CA ALA A 125 15.46 17.82 8.17
C ALA A 125 14.66 18.32 6.96
N TYR A 126 13.67 19.16 7.24
CA TYR A 126 12.90 19.88 6.24
C TYR A 126 13.58 21.20 5.88
N ASP A 127 13.37 21.72 4.66
CA ASP A 127 13.87 23.04 4.26
C ASP A 127 13.28 24.16 5.10
N ASN A 128 12.06 23.97 5.62
CA ASN A 128 11.48 24.81 6.66
C ASN A 128 11.85 24.26 8.05
N ALA A 129 12.71 24.98 8.77
CA ALA A 129 13.21 24.56 10.08
C ALA A 129 12.10 24.36 11.15
N SER A 130 10.93 24.99 11.00
CA SER A 130 9.80 24.80 11.91
C SER A 130 9.13 23.42 11.76
N MET A 131 9.47 22.69 10.69
CA MET A 131 8.97 21.34 10.40
C MET A 131 9.95 20.23 10.84
N LYS A 132 11.04 20.58 11.51
CA LYS A 132 12.05 19.58 11.94
C LYS A 132 11.42 18.50 12.82
N LEU A 133 11.80 17.23 12.56
CA LEU A 133 11.51 16.06 13.39
C LEU A 133 12.84 15.52 13.99
N ASN A 134 12.74 14.63 14.99
CA ASN A 134 13.94 14.12 15.67
C ASN A 134 14.17 12.62 15.39
N TYR A 135 13.13 11.83 15.19
CA TYR A 135 13.25 10.36 15.15
C TYR A 135 12.87 9.72 13.81
N ALA A 136 12.28 10.45 12.85
CA ALA A 136 11.85 9.88 11.58
C ALA A 136 12.99 9.18 10.81
N LEU A 137 14.22 9.70 10.89
CA LEU A 137 15.39 9.06 10.30
C LEU A 137 15.78 7.78 11.05
N ALA A 138 15.79 7.82 12.40
CA ALA A 138 16.08 6.63 13.23
C ALA A 138 15.03 5.53 13.01
N ASP A 139 13.76 5.92 12.93
CA ASP A 139 12.63 5.03 12.66
C ASP A 139 12.79 4.35 11.29
N ALA A 140 13.06 5.12 10.25
CA ALA A 140 13.26 4.62 8.90
C ALA A 140 14.47 3.67 8.81
N SER A 141 15.59 4.02 9.44
CA SER A 141 16.79 3.18 9.46
C SER A 141 16.54 1.86 10.18
N SER A 142 15.94 1.90 11.37
CA SER A 142 15.67 0.70 12.16
C SER A 142 14.66 -0.22 11.49
N PHE A 143 13.61 0.35 10.87
CA PHE A 143 12.65 -0.43 10.08
C PHE A 143 13.32 -1.14 8.91
N LYS A 144 14.14 -0.41 8.12
CA LYS A 144 14.90 -0.96 7.00
C LYS A 144 15.77 -2.13 7.47
N ASP A 145 16.56 -1.93 8.53
CA ASP A 145 17.51 -2.94 9.01
C ASP A 145 16.79 -4.21 9.51
N GLU A 146 15.66 -4.06 10.23
CA GLU A 146 14.90 -5.23 10.72
C GLU A 146 14.25 -6.00 9.56
N VAL A 147 13.65 -5.30 8.58
CA VAL A 147 13.04 -5.95 7.41
C VAL A 147 14.11 -6.65 6.55
N GLU A 148 15.24 -6.02 6.27
CA GLU A 148 16.33 -6.63 5.47
C GLU A 148 16.92 -7.87 6.14
N LYS A 149 17.05 -7.83 7.46
CA LYS A 149 17.56 -8.97 8.25
C LYS A 149 16.68 -10.20 8.06
N ASN A 150 15.37 -10.02 8.12
CA ASN A 150 14.40 -11.11 8.20
C ASN A 150 13.87 -11.52 6.81
N ALA A 151 13.87 -10.61 5.83
CA ALA A 151 13.37 -10.89 4.49
C ALA A 151 14.17 -11.96 3.70
N LYS A 152 15.43 -12.20 4.06
CA LYS A 152 16.27 -13.25 3.44
C LYS A 152 15.67 -14.65 3.57
N GLN A 153 14.81 -14.85 4.57
CA GLN A 153 14.08 -16.13 4.75
C GLN A 153 12.85 -16.23 3.84
N MET A 154 12.33 -15.08 3.34
CA MET A 154 11.10 -15.01 2.59
C MET A 154 11.29 -14.97 1.07
N VAL A 155 12.34 -14.30 0.61
CA VAL A 155 12.57 -13.99 -0.81
C VAL A 155 14.01 -14.31 -1.21
N GLY A 156 14.24 -14.51 -2.51
CA GLY A 156 15.58 -14.79 -3.03
C GLY A 156 16.42 -13.53 -3.24
N ASN A 157 15.80 -12.36 -3.34
CA ASN A 157 16.49 -11.10 -3.56
C ASN A 157 15.81 -9.95 -2.83
N ILE A 158 16.60 -8.95 -2.40
CA ILE A 158 16.12 -7.72 -1.77
C ILE A 158 16.69 -6.53 -2.54
N LYS A 159 15.81 -5.62 -2.95
CA LYS A 159 16.17 -4.34 -3.55
C LYS A 159 15.65 -3.21 -2.67
N THR A 160 16.55 -2.53 -1.98
CA THR A 160 16.23 -1.43 -1.07
C THR A 160 16.50 -0.08 -1.71
N TYR A 161 15.54 0.82 -1.56
CA TYR A 161 15.63 2.24 -1.86
C TYR A 161 15.49 2.99 -0.54
N PHE A 162 16.60 3.52 -0.02
CA PHE A 162 16.64 4.25 1.24
C PHE A 162 16.87 5.73 0.98
N ILE A 163 15.84 6.54 1.20
CA ILE A 163 15.81 7.96 0.85
C ILE A 163 15.62 8.77 2.13
N THR A 164 16.58 9.63 2.45
CA THR A 164 16.56 10.35 3.72
C THR A 164 16.88 11.84 3.54
N ASP A 165 16.30 12.66 4.40
CA ASP A 165 16.62 14.09 4.55
C ASP A 165 16.84 14.81 3.20
N LYS A 166 18.07 15.22 2.89
CA LYS A 166 18.40 16.00 1.68
C LYS A 166 17.98 15.34 0.37
N GLN A 167 17.80 14.03 0.35
CA GLN A 167 17.38 13.27 -0.84
C GLN A 167 15.87 13.12 -0.93
N ALA A 168 15.13 13.41 0.15
CA ALA A 168 13.71 13.09 0.26
C ALA A 168 12.81 14.19 -0.35
N ASP A 169 13.09 14.60 -1.57
CA ASP A 169 12.22 15.42 -2.41
C ASP A 169 11.27 14.55 -3.25
N LYS A 170 10.20 15.19 -3.77
CA LYS A 170 9.19 14.51 -4.60
C LYS A 170 9.80 13.75 -5.78
N THR A 171 10.76 14.35 -6.47
CA THR A 171 11.35 13.78 -7.69
C THR A 171 12.12 12.51 -7.39
N THR A 172 12.92 12.51 -6.33
CA THR A 172 13.70 11.35 -5.91
C THR A 172 12.79 10.21 -5.46
N ILE A 173 11.77 10.50 -4.66
CA ILE A 173 10.79 9.50 -4.22
C ILE A 173 10.01 8.93 -5.41
N ALA A 174 9.53 9.79 -6.32
CA ALA A 174 8.82 9.36 -7.53
C ALA A 174 9.71 8.49 -8.44
N THR A 175 10.99 8.82 -8.56
CA THR A 175 11.97 8.02 -9.34
C THR A 175 12.14 6.63 -8.73
N ALA A 176 12.16 6.50 -7.40
CA ALA A 176 12.23 5.19 -6.75
C ALA A 176 10.97 4.34 -7.05
N PHE A 177 9.77 4.92 -6.96
CA PHE A 177 8.53 4.24 -7.36
C PHE A 177 8.56 3.78 -8.82
N GLN A 178 8.99 4.65 -9.75
CA GLN A 178 9.13 4.31 -11.16
C GLN A 178 10.13 3.18 -11.42
N ASN A 179 11.25 3.16 -10.69
CA ASN A 179 12.22 2.08 -10.77
C ASN A 179 11.64 0.74 -10.28
N ILE A 180 10.86 0.77 -9.20
CA ILE A 180 10.16 -0.40 -8.70
C ILE A 180 9.12 -0.86 -9.73
N GLN A 181 8.31 0.04 -10.26
CA GLN A 181 7.30 -0.25 -11.28
C GLN A 181 7.90 -0.97 -12.51
N ARG A 182 9.08 -0.54 -12.98
CA ARG A 182 9.75 -1.17 -14.14
C ARG A 182 10.31 -2.56 -13.85
N ASN A 183 10.61 -2.88 -12.60
CA ASN A 183 11.35 -4.09 -12.24
C ASN A 183 10.51 -5.11 -11.48
N ALA A 184 9.43 -4.71 -10.82
CA ALA A 184 8.61 -5.59 -10.02
C ALA A 184 7.80 -6.55 -10.89
N LYS A 185 7.74 -7.80 -10.47
CA LYS A 185 6.95 -8.88 -11.07
C LYS A 185 5.76 -9.24 -10.17
N SER A 186 4.78 -9.96 -10.70
CA SER A 186 3.56 -10.32 -9.97
C SER A 186 3.82 -11.12 -8.69
N GLN A 187 4.83 -12.00 -8.66
CA GLN A 187 5.21 -12.79 -7.49
C GLN A 187 5.95 -11.99 -6.42
N ASP A 188 6.49 -10.81 -6.75
CA ASP A 188 7.31 -10.01 -5.87
C ASP A 188 6.50 -9.43 -4.69
N VAL A 189 7.24 -8.95 -3.69
CA VAL A 189 6.71 -8.24 -2.55
C VAL A 189 7.15 -6.78 -2.64
N PHE A 190 6.24 -5.86 -2.40
CA PHE A 190 6.55 -4.44 -2.29
C PHE A 190 6.16 -3.92 -0.90
N VAL A 191 7.11 -3.31 -0.22
CA VAL A 191 6.89 -2.63 1.06
C VAL A 191 7.34 -1.19 0.94
N PHE A 192 6.43 -0.27 1.20
CA PHE A 192 6.72 1.15 1.34
C PHE A 192 6.60 1.56 2.79
N TYR A 193 7.66 2.14 3.35
CA TYR A 193 7.66 2.77 4.67
C TYR A 193 8.00 4.24 4.54
N TYR A 194 7.25 5.08 5.22
CA TYR A 194 7.46 6.52 5.26
C TYR A 194 7.38 7.01 6.70
N ALA A 195 8.41 7.70 7.17
CA ALA A 195 8.44 8.44 8.43
C ALA A 195 8.69 9.92 8.14
N GLY A 196 7.73 10.77 8.50
CA GLY A 196 7.76 12.20 8.20
C GLY A 196 6.41 12.86 8.37
N HIS A 197 6.24 14.07 7.83
CA HIS A 197 4.95 14.76 7.90
C HIS A 197 3.95 14.22 6.87
N GLY A 198 2.70 14.11 7.31
CA GLY A 198 1.55 13.91 6.45
C GLY A 198 0.51 15.00 6.72
N VAL A 199 -0.27 15.38 5.74
CA VAL A 199 -1.29 16.43 5.88
C VAL A 199 -2.50 16.11 5.00
N VAL A 200 -3.69 16.51 5.47
CA VAL A 200 -4.90 16.54 4.65
C VAL A 200 -5.19 17.98 4.26
N SER A 201 -5.25 18.26 2.98
CA SER A 201 -5.61 19.56 2.45
C SER A 201 -6.63 19.37 1.32
N ASN A 202 -7.68 20.20 1.28
CA ASN A 202 -8.78 20.09 0.29
C ASN A 202 -9.35 18.66 0.15
N LYS A 203 -9.51 17.96 1.27
CA LYS A 203 -10.01 16.57 1.37
C LYS A 203 -9.08 15.50 0.79
N GLU A 204 -7.88 15.85 0.37
CA GLU A 204 -6.87 14.91 -0.08
C GLU A 204 -5.72 14.81 0.93
N PHE A 205 -5.23 13.59 1.14
CA PHE A 205 -4.06 13.32 1.98
C PHE A 205 -2.79 13.43 1.15
N TYR A 206 -1.76 14.04 1.73
CA TYR A 206 -0.43 14.19 1.14
C TYR A 206 0.65 13.72 2.11
N LEU A 207 1.62 12.97 1.60
CA LEU A 207 2.94 12.90 2.22
C LEU A 207 3.71 14.18 1.86
N VAL A 208 4.44 14.70 2.83
CA VAL A 208 5.14 15.99 2.74
C VAL A 208 6.63 15.75 2.54
N PRO A 209 7.18 15.84 1.32
CA PRO A 209 8.62 15.80 1.08
C PRO A 209 9.35 16.98 1.74
N ARG A 210 10.69 16.84 1.92
CA ARG A 210 11.48 17.81 2.65
C ARG A 210 11.47 19.22 2.07
N ASP A 211 11.27 19.34 0.76
CA ASP A 211 11.32 20.60 0.01
C ASP A 211 9.99 21.39 -0.01
N VAL A 212 8.95 20.87 0.65
CA VAL A 212 7.77 21.65 1.00
C VAL A 212 8.13 22.61 2.12
N SER A 213 8.16 23.91 1.84
CA SER A 213 8.72 24.91 2.75
C SER A 213 7.84 26.14 2.98
N ASP A 214 6.99 26.54 2.03
CA ASP A 214 6.10 27.68 2.18
C ASP A 214 4.77 27.28 2.82
N LEU A 215 4.68 27.44 4.14
CA LEU A 215 3.47 27.16 4.90
C LEU A 215 2.38 28.24 4.78
N LYS A 216 2.68 29.40 4.15
CA LYS A 216 1.67 30.44 3.88
C LYS A 216 0.84 30.08 2.63
N ASN A 217 1.49 29.47 1.63
CA ASN A 217 0.88 29.00 0.39
C ASN A 217 0.89 27.45 0.34
N VAL A 218 0.57 26.81 1.44
CA VAL A 218 0.74 25.36 1.64
C VAL A 218 0.02 24.52 0.59
N GLN A 219 -1.15 24.95 0.11
CA GLN A 219 -1.90 24.20 -0.91
C GLN A 219 -1.13 24.16 -2.25
N ASP A 220 -0.54 25.27 -2.67
CA ASP A 220 0.25 25.33 -3.91
C ASP A 220 1.54 24.54 -3.77
N GLU A 221 2.19 24.60 -2.61
CA GLU A 221 3.35 23.77 -2.28
C GLU A 221 3.01 22.27 -2.32
N LEU A 222 1.87 21.85 -1.73
CA LEU A 222 1.44 20.47 -1.75
C LEU A 222 1.06 19.99 -3.15
N ASN A 223 0.39 20.82 -3.94
CA ASN A 223 0.07 20.50 -5.33
C ASN A 223 1.33 20.29 -6.17
N SER A 224 2.35 21.10 -5.95
CA SER A 224 3.62 21.07 -6.67
C SER A 224 4.54 19.95 -6.14
N LYS A 225 4.81 19.95 -4.84
CA LYS A 225 5.87 19.15 -4.20
C LYS A 225 5.34 17.99 -3.34
N GLY A 226 4.07 18.02 -2.89
CA GLY A 226 3.48 16.94 -2.10
C GLY A 226 3.28 15.66 -2.92
N ILE A 227 3.24 14.51 -2.25
CA ILE A 227 2.85 13.23 -2.85
C ILE A 227 1.43 12.94 -2.41
N SER A 228 0.47 13.11 -3.31
CA SER A 228 -0.95 12.97 -2.98
C SER A 228 -1.39 11.52 -2.84
N ALA A 229 -2.53 11.30 -2.15
CA ALA A 229 -3.18 9.99 -2.10
C ALA A 229 -3.49 9.45 -3.49
N THR A 230 -3.90 10.31 -4.43
CA THR A 230 -4.13 9.94 -5.83
C THR A 230 -2.85 9.42 -6.50
N GLN A 231 -1.70 10.05 -6.26
CA GLN A 231 -0.41 9.57 -6.77
C GLN A 231 0.02 8.25 -6.12
N LEU A 232 -0.19 8.11 -4.80
CA LEU A 232 0.09 6.84 -4.09
C LEU A 232 -0.79 5.71 -4.61
N GLN A 233 -2.07 5.99 -4.91
CA GLN A 233 -2.98 5.04 -5.55
C GLN A 233 -2.43 4.57 -6.90
N GLN A 234 -1.98 5.50 -7.73
CA GLN A 234 -1.43 5.17 -9.05
C GLN A 234 -0.17 4.31 -8.93
N TYR A 235 0.75 4.65 -8.02
CA TYR A 235 1.93 3.82 -7.77
C TYR A 235 1.55 2.40 -7.32
N ALA A 236 0.61 2.26 -6.38
CA ALA A 236 0.15 0.96 -5.92
C ALA A 236 -0.48 0.13 -7.04
N ILE A 237 -1.23 0.75 -7.95
CA ILE A 237 -1.84 0.08 -9.10
C ILE A 237 -0.77 -0.34 -10.11
N ASP A 238 0.16 0.54 -10.44
CA ASP A 238 1.14 0.35 -11.53
C ASP A 238 2.26 -0.62 -11.16
N ILE A 239 2.60 -0.76 -9.88
CA ILE A 239 3.56 -1.76 -9.42
C ILE A 239 2.93 -3.15 -9.54
N ALA A 240 3.56 -4.03 -10.32
CA ALA A 240 3.01 -5.34 -10.66
C ALA A 240 2.95 -6.31 -9.46
N ALA A 241 3.80 -6.13 -8.43
CA ALA A 241 3.81 -6.99 -7.24
C ALA A 241 2.42 -7.11 -6.62
N GLN A 242 1.92 -8.34 -6.41
CA GLN A 242 0.59 -8.58 -5.84
C GLN A 242 0.58 -8.40 -4.31
N LYS A 243 1.71 -8.61 -3.66
CA LYS A 243 1.88 -8.47 -2.22
C LYS A 243 2.42 -7.07 -1.92
N GLN A 244 1.55 -6.16 -1.48
CA GLN A 244 1.95 -4.77 -1.22
C GLN A 244 1.49 -4.30 0.16
N ALA A 245 2.41 -3.66 0.91
CA ALA A 245 2.13 -3.00 2.17
C ALA A 245 2.68 -1.57 2.15
N PHE A 246 1.83 -0.61 2.50
CA PHE A 246 2.15 0.79 2.70
C PHE A 246 2.05 1.08 4.19
N ILE A 247 3.16 1.46 4.81
CA ILE A 247 3.28 1.73 6.25
C ILE A 247 3.69 3.18 6.42
N LEU A 248 2.81 3.99 7.00
CA LEU A 248 2.96 5.44 7.08
C LEU A 248 3.06 5.88 8.54
N ASP A 249 4.27 6.17 9.01
CA ASP A 249 4.49 6.91 10.25
C ASP A 249 4.48 8.40 9.93
N ALA A 250 3.30 8.87 9.49
CA ALA A 250 3.07 10.21 9.00
C ALA A 250 1.92 10.84 9.80
N CYS A 251 2.24 11.29 11.00
CA CYS A 251 1.29 12.02 11.83
C CYS A 251 1.22 13.49 11.41
N GLN A 252 0.04 14.08 11.52
CA GLN A 252 -0.10 15.51 11.32
C GLN A 252 0.56 16.25 12.48
N SER A 253 1.61 16.97 12.19
CA SER A 253 2.25 17.86 13.15
C SER A 253 1.35 19.08 13.36
N ALA A 254 0.66 19.12 14.50
CA ALA A 254 -0.19 20.23 14.88
C ALA A 254 0.52 21.61 14.83
N GLY A 255 1.86 21.63 15.01
CA GLY A 255 2.64 22.87 14.98
C GLY A 255 2.71 23.52 13.60
N ALA A 256 3.15 22.80 12.59
CA ALA A 256 3.37 23.36 11.24
C ALA A 256 2.06 23.49 10.43
N PHE A 257 1.08 22.61 10.68
CA PHE A 257 -0.19 22.53 9.93
C PHE A 257 -1.43 22.71 10.84
N ALA A 258 -1.30 23.40 11.98
CA ALA A 258 -2.34 23.55 13.01
C ALA A 258 -3.68 24.10 12.50
N ASN A 259 -3.67 24.86 11.41
CA ASN A 259 -4.88 25.46 10.83
C ASN A 259 -5.69 24.50 9.93
N MET A 260 -5.19 23.27 9.68
CA MET A 260 -5.87 22.28 8.86
C MET A 260 -6.73 21.33 9.72
N LEU A 261 -7.81 21.85 10.29
CA LEU A 261 -8.72 21.16 11.18
C LEU A 261 -9.52 20.06 10.43
N ASN A 262 -9.76 18.91 11.09
CA ASN A 262 -10.46 17.69 10.63
C ASN A 262 -9.62 16.69 9.83
N ALA A 263 -8.37 16.64 10.08
CA ALA A 263 -7.42 15.87 9.28
C ALA A 263 -7.49 14.35 9.53
N GLU A 264 -7.82 13.90 10.77
CA GLU A 264 -7.84 12.45 11.09
C GLU A 264 -8.90 11.69 10.30
N ALA A 265 -10.13 12.14 10.29
CA ALA A 265 -11.20 11.54 9.51
C ALA A 265 -10.90 11.59 8.00
N GLY A 266 -10.25 12.65 7.54
CA GLY A 266 -9.79 12.79 6.15
C GLY A 266 -8.72 11.78 5.78
N GLN A 267 -7.72 11.59 6.64
CA GLN A 267 -6.66 10.59 6.45
C GLN A 267 -7.22 9.17 6.45
N GLN A 268 -8.03 8.82 7.45
CA GLN A 268 -8.67 7.50 7.54
C GLN A 268 -9.52 7.20 6.32
N ARG A 269 -10.31 8.17 5.85
CA ARG A 269 -11.10 8.04 4.62
C ARG A 269 -10.20 7.80 3.40
N SER A 270 -9.12 8.57 3.24
CA SER A 270 -8.18 8.43 2.14
C SER A 270 -7.54 7.04 2.15
N LEU A 271 -7.06 6.57 3.31
CA LEU A 271 -6.45 5.24 3.44
C LEU A 271 -7.45 4.11 3.15
N ALA A 272 -8.70 4.22 3.61
CA ALA A 272 -9.74 3.24 3.31
C ALA A 272 -10.05 3.17 1.79
N LEU A 273 -10.12 4.33 1.13
CA LEU A 273 -10.32 4.41 -0.31
C LEU A 273 -9.12 3.84 -1.08
N LEU A 274 -7.88 4.16 -0.65
CA LEU A 274 -6.66 3.61 -1.22
C LEU A 274 -6.65 2.09 -1.12
N ALA A 275 -6.85 1.53 0.06
CA ALA A 275 -6.87 0.09 0.26
C ALA A 275 -7.93 -0.61 -0.61
N ARG A 276 -9.15 -0.07 -0.66
CA ARG A 276 -10.24 -0.62 -1.46
C ARG A 276 -9.97 -0.54 -2.96
N SER A 277 -9.47 0.60 -3.44
CA SER A 277 -9.26 0.82 -4.88
C SER A 277 -8.03 0.11 -5.44
N THR A 278 -7.02 -0.14 -4.59
CA THR A 278 -5.77 -0.79 -5.00
C THR A 278 -5.72 -2.29 -4.65
N GLY A 279 -6.55 -2.73 -3.69
CA GLY A 279 -6.48 -4.10 -3.17
C GLY A 279 -5.19 -4.38 -2.40
N THR A 280 -4.59 -3.36 -1.76
CA THR A 280 -3.33 -3.46 -1.03
C THR A 280 -3.55 -3.17 0.46
N HIS A 281 -2.50 -3.34 1.27
CA HIS A 281 -2.54 -3.10 2.70
C HIS A 281 -1.98 -1.71 3.04
N TRP A 282 -2.72 -0.96 3.85
CA TRP A 282 -2.35 0.38 4.31
C TRP A 282 -2.42 0.43 5.83
N ILE A 283 -1.31 0.81 6.45
CA ILE A 283 -1.17 0.93 7.90
C ILE A 283 -0.60 2.32 8.16
N ALA A 284 -1.26 3.10 9.01
CA ALA A 284 -0.78 4.43 9.34
C ALA A 284 -0.84 4.68 10.85
N ALA A 285 0.12 5.42 11.36
CA ALA A 285 0.02 6.05 12.67
C ALA A 285 -1.21 6.96 12.72
N SER A 286 -1.73 7.24 13.91
CA SER A 286 -2.98 8.02 14.03
C SER A 286 -2.81 9.48 13.63
N GLY A 287 -3.96 10.09 13.27
CA GLY A 287 -4.06 11.50 12.87
C GLY A 287 -4.16 12.51 13.99
N SER A 288 -4.05 13.66 13.61
CA SER A 288 -4.40 15.09 13.80
C SER A 288 -4.25 15.79 15.14
N GLN A 289 -4.30 15.23 16.30
CA GLN A 289 -4.17 16.02 17.56
C GLN A 289 -3.07 15.54 18.48
N GLN A 290 -2.44 14.47 18.13
CA GLN A 290 -1.38 13.90 18.93
C GLN A 290 -0.12 14.03 18.09
N PHE A 291 0.79 14.90 18.54
CA PHE A 291 2.14 14.92 18.02
C PHE A 291 2.59 13.48 17.78
N ALA A 292 3.28 13.22 16.67
CA ALA A 292 4.11 12.02 16.59
C ALA A 292 4.85 11.99 17.92
N ASN A 293 4.38 11.13 18.84
CA ASN A 293 4.89 11.17 20.19
C ASN A 293 6.29 10.56 20.12
N GLU A 294 7.24 11.47 19.93
CA GLU A 294 8.64 11.18 20.04
C GLU A 294 8.93 10.87 21.51
N PHE A 295 9.47 9.70 21.76
CA PHE A 295 9.89 9.31 23.09
C PHE A 295 11.40 9.28 23.15
N ASP A 296 12.01 10.29 23.76
CA ASP A 296 13.45 10.34 23.95
C ASP A 296 13.96 9.07 24.64
N ALA A 297 13.21 8.54 25.60
CA ALA A 297 13.55 7.30 26.29
C ALA A 297 13.54 6.04 25.40
N LEU A 298 12.86 6.05 24.28
CA LEU A 298 12.75 4.92 23.37
C LEU A 298 13.58 5.12 22.09
N GLY A 299 14.03 6.33 21.80
CA GLY A 299 14.78 6.69 20.61
C GLY A 299 13.98 6.56 19.30
N HIS A 300 12.66 6.48 19.38
CA HIS A 300 11.72 6.22 18.28
C HIS A 300 10.39 6.94 18.49
N GLY A 301 9.62 7.11 17.41
CA GLY A 301 8.19 7.36 17.49
C GLY A 301 7.45 6.15 18.06
N ALA A 302 6.34 6.40 18.79
CA ALA A 302 5.57 5.33 19.44
C ALA A 302 5.10 4.25 18.47
N PHE A 303 4.62 4.66 17.31
CA PHE A 303 4.13 3.74 16.27
C PHE A 303 5.27 2.84 15.77
N THR A 304 6.40 3.43 15.37
CA THR A 304 7.54 2.67 14.85
C THR A 304 8.20 1.83 15.93
N PHE A 305 8.27 2.30 17.18
CA PHE A 305 8.75 1.47 18.28
C PHE A 305 7.95 0.16 18.39
N VAL A 306 6.62 0.24 18.41
CA VAL A 306 5.74 -0.94 18.48
C VAL A 306 5.81 -1.78 17.19
N LEU A 307 5.96 -1.15 16.03
CA LEU A 307 6.15 -1.85 14.77
C LEU A 307 7.42 -2.70 14.77
N LEU A 308 8.52 -2.16 15.29
CA LEU A 308 9.78 -2.90 15.45
C LEU A 308 9.65 -4.05 16.46
N GLU A 309 8.91 -3.86 17.57
CA GLU A 309 8.62 -4.95 18.50
C GLU A 309 7.80 -6.06 17.83
N ALA A 310 6.81 -5.69 17.02
CA ALA A 310 6.01 -6.64 16.25
C ALA A 310 6.88 -7.47 15.30
N LEU A 311 7.78 -6.82 14.55
CA LEU A 311 8.72 -7.46 13.63
C LEU A 311 9.77 -8.31 14.38
N LYS A 312 10.24 -7.90 15.55
CA LYS A 312 11.17 -8.67 16.38
C LYS A 312 10.53 -9.92 17.01
N GLY A 313 9.25 -10.16 16.76
CA GLY A 313 8.54 -11.38 17.16
C GLY A 313 7.30 -11.16 18.01
N GLY A 314 6.96 -9.91 18.37
CA GLY A 314 5.74 -9.60 19.11
C GLY A 314 4.45 -10.01 18.37
N ALA A 315 4.46 -9.95 17.04
CA ALA A 315 3.35 -10.36 16.18
C ALA A 315 3.53 -11.75 15.55
N LEU A 316 4.47 -12.57 16.07
CA LEU A 316 4.79 -13.88 15.50
C LEU A 316 3.64 -14.86 15.73
N LEU A 317 3.19 -15.49 14.65
CA LEU A 317 2.25 -16.60 14.66
C LEU A 317 2.72 -17.66 13.65
N ASN A 318 2.85 -18.92 14.11
CA ASN A 318 3.34 -20.02 13.28
C ASN A 318 4.68 -19.71 12.55
N ASN A 319 5.62 -19.14 13.27
CA ASN A 319 6.93 -18.70 12.78
C ASN A 319 6.87 -17.60 11.69
N MET A 320 5.76 -16.91 11.55
CA MET A 320 5.60 -15.84 10.57
C MET A 320 5.01 -14.57 11.23
N VAL A 321 5.42 -13.42 10.76
CA VAL A 321 4.73 -12.15 10.96
C VAL A 321 4.08 -11.78 9.65
N THR A 322 2.75 -11.80 9.62
CA THR A 322 1.98 -11.41 8.44
C THR A 322 1.55 -9.95 8.53
N VAL A 323 1.12 -9.37 7.40
CA VAL A 323 0.60 -7.99 7.40
C VAL A 323 -0.61 -7.84 8.32
N ASN A 324 -1.50 -8.84 8.35
CA ASN A 324 -2.66 -8.81 9.26
C ASN A 324 -2.23 -9.01 10.71
N GLY A 325 -1.20 -9.83 10.96
CA GLY A 325 -0.57 -9.95 12.27
C GLY A 325 0.00 -8.62 12.77
N LEU A 326 0.71 -7.89 11.91
CA LEU A 326 1.20 -6.53 12.22
C LEU A 326 0.05 -5.58 12.57
N LYS A 327 -1.01 -5.53 11.75
CA LYS A 327 -2.18 -4.67 12.00
C LYS A 327 -2.79 -4.94 13.37
N ASN A 328 -3.04 -6.22 13.68
CA ASN A 328 -3.65 -6.62 14.96
C ASN A 328 -2.77 -6.26 16.15
N TYR A 329 -1.46 -6.48 16.02
CA TYR A 329 -0.51 -6.15 17.08
C TYR A 329 -0.45 -4.63 17.32
N LEU A 330 -0.30 -3.85 16.26
CA LEU A 330 -0.24 -2.38 16.34
C LEU A 330 -1.51 -1.79 16.94
N GLN A 331 -2.70 -2.26 16.55
CA GLN A 331 -3.98 -1.77 17.09
C GLN A 331 -4.10 -1.97 18.60
N LYS A 332 -3.47 -3.00 19.16
CA LYS A 332 -3.46 -3.28 20.59
C LYS A 332 -2.32 -2.57 21.32
N ALA A 333 -1.09 -2.74 20.85
CA ALA A 333 0.10 -2.36 21.61
C ALA A 333 0.41 -0.85 21.55
N VAL A 334 0.08 -0.15 20.43
CA VAL A 334 0.29 1.30 20.36
C VAL A 334 -0.54 2.07 21.40
N PRO A 335 -1.87 1.82 21.54
CA PRO A 335 -2.65 2.48 22.60
C PRO A 335 -2.17 2.16 24.02
N GLU A 336 -1.74 0.92 24.27
CA GLU A 336 -1.21 0.50 25.58
C GLU A 336 0.10 1.24 25.90
N LEU A 337 1.02 1.34 24.94
CA LEU A 337 2.28 2.10 25.07
C LEU A 337 2.00 3.57 25.37
N MET A 338 1.12 4.19 24.61
CA MET A 338 0.75 5.59 24.73
C MET A 338 0.12 5.89 26.09
N LYS A 339 -0.80 5.04 26.54
CA LYS A 339 -1.42 5.17 27.87
C LYS A 339 -0.38 5.09 28.99
N LYS A 340 0.59 4.17 28.87
CA LYS A 340 1.65 3.96 29.85
C LYS A 340 2.58 5.17 29.97
N TYR A 341 2.98 5.79 28.86
CA TYR A 341 4.03 6.82 28.87
C TYR A 341 3.50 8.25 28.81
N ARG A 342 2.28 8.48 28.30
CA ARG A 342 1.72 9.82 28.09
C ARG A 342 0.35 10.02 28.71
N GLY A 343 -0.29 8.97 29.21
CA GLY A 343 -1.66 9.04 29.73
C GLY A 343 -2.73 9.31 28.65
N THR A 344 -2.35 9.30 27.37
CA THR A 344 -3.21 9.48 26.21
C THR A 344 -3.29 8.19 25.40
N THR A 345 -4.19 8.12 24.43
CA THR A 345 -4.30 6.97 23.53
C THR A 345 -4.05 7.40 22.10
N GLN A 346 -3.39 6.54 21.33
CA GLN A 346 -3.16 6.69 19.90
C GLN A 346 -3.61 5.38 19.24
N TYR A 347 -4.51 5.45 18.27
CA TYR A 347 -5.03 4.29 17.58
C TYR A 347 -4.54 4.29 16.13
N PRO A 348 -3.65 3.36 15.74
CA PRO A 348 -3.26 3.22 14.34
C PRO A 348 -4.47 2.92 13.45
N SER A 349 -4.49 3.48 12.26
CA SER A 349 -5.47 3.16 11.24
C SER A 349 -4.92 2.10 10.31
N SER A 350 -5.68 1.03 10.06
CA SER A 350 -5.26 -0.02 9.15
C SER A 350 -6.40 -0.53 8.28
N TYR A 351 -6.12 -0.63 6.98
CA TYR A 351 -7.04 -1.10 5.96
C TYR A 351 -6.34 -2.09 5.05
N GLY A 352 -7.06 -3.05 4.48
CA GLY A 352 -6.53 -3.98 3.51
C GLY A 352 -7.63 -4.79 2.86
N PHE A 353 -7.53 -4.97 1.56
CA PHE A 353 -8.45 -5.73 0.72
C PHE A 353 -7.74 -6.80 -0.12
N GLY A 354 -6.41 -6.87 -0.03
CA GLY A 354 -5.60 -7.91 -0.64
C GLY A 354 -5.48 -9.15 0.25
N ASN A 355 -4.88 -10.21 -0.30
CA ASN A 355 -4.54 -11.40 0.47
C ASN A 355 -3.48 -11.10 1.51
N ASP A 356 -3.57 -11.75 2.66
CA ASP A 356 -2.52 -11.67 3.69
C ASP A 356 -1.22 -12.32 3.20
N PHE A 357 -0.08 -11.78 3.63
CA PHE A 357 1.22 -12.33 3.26
C PHE A 357 2.24 -12.09 4.38
N PRO A 358 3.28 -12.94 4.48
CA PRO A 358 4.34 -12.75 5.46
C PRO A 358 5.20 -11.53 5.09
N VAL A 359 5.54 -10.74 6.09
CA VAL A 359 6.54 -9.67 6.03
C VAL A 359 7.83 -10.09 6.74
N GLU A 360 7.76 -11.16 7.50
CA GLU A 360 8.89 -11.79 8.18
C GLU A 360 8.60 -13.27 8.39
N VAL A 361 9.65 -14.10 8.27
CA VAL A 361 9.64 -15.52 8.64
C VAL A 361 10.82 -15.77 9.55
N LYS A 362 10.58 -16.42 10.70
CA LYS A 362 11.63 -16.87 11.63
C LYS A 362 11.86 -18.37 11.51
N GLU A 363 13.12 -18.78 11.67
CA GLU A 363 13.51 -20.19 11.73
C GLU A 363 12.97 -20.88 12.99
#